data_7879aab5a100ab43f60701cac6a614e7
#
_entry.id   7879aab5a100ab43f60701cac6a614e7
#
_cell.length_a   1.000
_cell.length_b   1.000
_cell.length_c   1.000
_cell.angle_alpha   90.00
_cell.angle_beta   90.00
_cell.angle_gamma   90.00
#
_symmetry.space_group_name_H-M   'P 1'
#
loop_
_entity.id
_entity.type
_entity.pdbx_description
1 polymer ?
#
loop_
_entity_poly.entity_id
_entity_poly.type
_entity_poly.pdbx_seq_one_letter_code
_entity_poly.pdbx_strand_id
1 'polypeptide(L)'
;MGLQILVGADAAPAAAVTEATQGKAPAMGESLRTVWESAGARLFSLDCALGTCGNEQTQAGETAPLCAQGVLRLKPAAVSLFCRNAQNTDGERLGGTLALLKTAGIPYFGAGADLDEAEKPYYFAKNNLRIGVYALSEHSGCAATERSAGTNPLDLVELGDRIRELRGSCDRLIVFYNGGSEAYPYPSPDAQKVCRKAAECGASLVLSRQGDLIGSYEKWDNATIVYGLGAFLGAENAEHEGVLVQYEIGDYGTEHVSFLPVETGENGTELATGKRAEQILEAFETRSRRIRVQGFVEARFRAYAAANRERILHVLSGNGSGRRAVDALTGKSDQTYSREDIQALLGALESESARELLAEGLRHDAV
;
A
#
# COMPACT_ATOMS: atom_id res chain seq x y z
N MET A 1 31.48 -3.38 0.42
CA MET A 1 30.59 -2.29 0.94
C MET A 1 29.16 -2.82 0.92
N GLY A 2 28.51 -2.81 2.07
CA GLY A 2 27.13 -3.26 2.19
C GLY A 2 26.15 -2.45 1.32
N LEU A 3 24.96 -2.95 1.12
CA LEU A 3 23.89 -2.27 0.40
C LEU A 3 22.87 -1.73 1.39
N GLN A 4 22.57 -0.43 1.30
CA GLN A 4 21.47 0.20 2.00
C GLN A 4 20.32 0.46 1.02
N ILE A 5 19.14 -0.02 1.36
CA ILE A 5 17.89 0.20 0.62
C ILE A 5 16.97 1.02 1.51
N LEU A 6 16.50 2.17 1.03
CA LEU A 6 15.43 2.91 1.68
C LEU A 6 14.10 2.58 1.01
N VAL A 7 13.10 2.28 1.85
CA VAL A 7 11.75 2.03 1.39
C VAL A 7 10.81 3.04 2.04
N GLY A 8 10.18 3.83 1.18
CA GLY A 8 9.11 4.74 1.55
C GLY A 8 7.73 4.08 1.42
N ALA A 9 6.77 4.64 2.11
CA ALA A 9 5.36 4.33 1.91
C ALA A 9 4.82 4.91 0.59
N ASP A 10 3.59 5.38 0.61
CA ASP A 10 2.94 5.97 -0.57
C ASP A 10 3.52 7.36 -0.87
N ALA A 11 3.95 7.54 -2.10
CA ALA A 11 4.25 8.84 -2.64
C ALA A 11 3.06 9.34 -3.45
N ALA A 12 2.50 10.49 -3.06
CA ALA A 12 1.50 11.17 -3.85
C ALA A 12 2.19 11.92 -5.01
N PRO A 13 1.94 11.55 -6.28
CA PRO A 13 2.62 12.17 -7.42
C PRO A 13 2.38 13.68 -7.52
N ALA A 14 1.20 14.15 -7.10
CA ALA A 14 0.85 15.56 -7.07
C ALA A 14 1.80 16.40 -6.19
N ALA A 15 2.30 15.86 -5.08
CA ALA A 15 3.24 16.55 -4.20
C ALA A 15 4.58 16.84 -4.90
N ALA A 16 5.05 15.94 -5.77
CA ALA A 16 6.28 16.15 -6.54
C ALA A 16 6.13 17.17 -7.69
N VAL A 17 4.90 17.35 -8.21
CA VAL A 17 4.59 18.29 -9.30
C VAL A 17 4.45 19.73 -8.80
N THR A 18 3.87 19.90 -7.62
CA THR A 18 3.61 21.22 -7.04
C THR A 18 4.91 22.02 -6.83
N GLU A 19 6.01 21.33 -6.55
CA GLU A 19 7.35 21.93 -6.44
C GLU A 19 7.82 22.62 -7.74
N ALA A 20 7.45 22.04 -8.88
CA ALA A 20 7.95 22.53 -10.19
C ALA A 20 7.11 23.64 -10.80
N THR A 21 5.81 23.73 -10.48
CA THR A 21 4.86 24.57 -11.22
C THR A 21 4.29 25.76 -10.44
N GLN A 22 4.32 25.74 -9.11
CA GLN A 22 3.62 26.73 -8.28
C GLN A 22 4.46 27.45 -7.23
N GLY A 23 5.77 27.19 -7.15
CA GLY A 23 6.66 27.82 -6.15
C GLY A 23 6.28 27.46 -4.69
N LYS A 24 5.53 26.38 -4.47
CA LYS A 24 5.20 25.87 -3.15
C LYS A 24 6.35 25.04 -2.56
N ALA A 25 6.30 24.79 -1.26
CA ALA A 25 7.31 24.06 -0.53
C ALA A 25 7.72 22.73 -1.20
N PRO A 26 8.99 22.33 -1.11
CA PRO A 26 9.46 21.07 -1.69
C PRO A 26 8.72 19.87 -1.09
N ALA A 27 8.40 18.88 -1.93
CA ALA A 27 7.77 17.64 -1.46
C ALA A 27 8.62 16.89 -0.43
N MET A 28 9.94 17.11 -0.46
CA MET A 28 10.92 16.51 0.44
C MET A 28 11.87 17.59 0.96
N GLY A 29 11.86 17.80 2.28
CA GLY A 29 12.77 18.72 2.95
C GLY A 29 14.23 18.25 2.90
N GLU A 30 15.16 19.15 3.21
CA GLU A 30 16.61 18.94 3.01
C GLU A 30 17.15 17.76 3.85
N SER A 31 16.70 17.62 5.10
CA SER A 31 17.13 16.55 6.01
C SER A 31 16.80 15.16 5.45
N LEU A 32 15.57 14.98 4.99
CA LEU A 32 15.11 13.73 4.39
C LEU A 32 15.78 13.50 3.04
N ARG A 33 15.93 14.53 2.21
CA ARG A 33 16.56 14.46 0.88
C ARG A 33 18.00 13.96 0.99
N THR A 34 18.76 14.46 1.96
CA THR A 34 20.15 14.03 2.19
C THR A 34 20.22 12.53 2.46
N VAL A 35 19.38 12.01 3.35
CA VAL A 35 19.34 10.58 3.67
C VAL A 35 18.83 9.77 2.49
N TRP A 36 17.78 10.25 1.80
CA TRP A 36 17.21 9.59 0.63
C TRP A 36 18.22 9.45 -0.51
N GLU A 37 18.96 10.52 -0.81
CA GLU A 37 19.95 10.51 -1.89
C GLU A 37 21.19 9.70 -1.57
N SER A 38 21.56 9.55 -0.29
CA SER A 38 22.70 8.72 0.14
C SER A 38 22.46 7.22 0.00
N ALA A 39 21.19 6.78 -0.07
CA ALA A 39 20.85 5.36 -0.16
C ALA A 39 21.36 4.72 -1.45
N GLY A 40 21.80 3.46 -1.33
CA GLY A 40 22.24 2.65 -2.47
C GLY A 40 21.09 2.32 -3.44
N ALA A 41 19.88 2.07 -2.91
CA ALA A 41 18.66 1.88 -3.69
C ALA A 41 17.46 2.48 -2.96
N ARG A 42 16.42 2.84 -3.69
CA ARG A 42 15.20 3.50 -3.21
C ARG A 42 13.99 2.82 -3.79
N LEU A 43 13.03 2.49 -2.93
CA LEU A 43 11.76 1.88 -3.30
C LEU A 43 10.64 2.67 -2.63
N PHE A 44 9.49 2.77 -3.25
CA PHE A 44 8.27 3.32 -2.66
C PHE A 44 7.05 2.87 -3.44
N SER A 45 5.87 3.11 -2.90
CA SER A 45 4.61 2.77 -3.56
C SER A 45 4.00 4.00 -4.23
N LEU A 46 3.37 3.77 -5.39
CA LEU A 46 2.60 4.77 -6.14
C LEU A 46 1.17 4.29 -6.34
N ASP A 47 0.22 5.18 -6.12
CA ASP A 47 -1.15 4.97 -6.56
C ASP A 47 -1.22 4.97 -8.11
N CYS A 48 -2.04 4.08 -8.66
CA CYS A 48 -2.22 3.92 -10.11
C CYS A 48 -2.76 5.16 -10.86
N ALA A 49 -3.00 6.27 -10.17
CA ALA A 49 -3.66 7.45 -10.72
C ALA A 49 -2.71 8.53 -11.28
N LEU A 50 -1.48 8.19 -11.71
CA LEU A 50 -0.55 9.17 -12.32
C LEU A 50 -1.12 9.92 -13.53
N GLY A 51 -1.97 9.25 -14.32
CA GLY A 51 -2.59 9.82 -15.51
C GLY A 51 -3.63 10.92 -15.23
N THR A 52 -4.02 11.12 -13.96
CA THR A 52 -5.05 12.08 -13.54
C THR A 52 -4.53 13.16 -12.60
N CYS A 53 -3.21 13.30 -12.44
CA CYS A 53 -2.63 14.41 -11.69
C CYS A 53 -2.94 15.72 -12.39
N GLY A 54 -3.94 16.43 -11.91
CA GLY A 54 -4.41 17.74 -12.35
C GLY A 54 -5.78 18.03 -11.76
N ASN A 55 -6.02 19.29 -11.38
CA ASN A 55 -7.37 19.74 -11.07
C ASN A 55 -8.25 19.53 -12.31
N GLU A 56 -9.56 19.34 -12.15
CA GLU A 56 -10.54 19.19 -13.24
C GLU A 56 -10.48 20.27 -14.32
N GLN A 57 -9.71 21.35 -14.09
CA GLN A 57 -9.51 22.49 -15.00
C GLN A 57 -8.21 22.43 -15.83
N THR A 58 -7.26 21.53 -15.52
CA THR A 58 -6.06 21.32 -16.34
C THR A 58 -6.25 20.06 -17.19
N GLN A 59 -6.00 20.19 -18.50
CA GLN A 59 -6.10 19.04 -19.41
C GLN A 59 -5.14 17.94 -18.92
N ALA A 60 -5.68 16.76 -18.65
CA ALA A 60 -4.94 15.61 -18.08
C ALA A 60 -3.64 15.25 -18.84
N GLY A 61 -3.54 15.62 -20.12
CA GLY A 61 -2.36 15.38 -20.95
C GLY A 61 -1.14 16.24 -20.63
N GLU A 62 -1.28 17.40 -19.98
CA GLU A 62 -0.15 18.30 -19.69
C GLU A 62 0.49 18.06 -18.32
N THR A 63 -0.27 17.60 -17.35
CA THR A 63 0.20 17.35 -15.97
C THR A 63 0.80 15.97 -15.77
N ALA A 64 0.35 14.97 -16.50
CA ALA A 64 0.86 13.62 -16.42
C ALA A 64 2.39 13.48 -16.67
N PRO A 65 2.99 14.14 -17.67
CA PRO A 65 4.44 14.15 -17.84
C PRO A 65 5.20 14.78 -16.67
N LEU A 66 4.61 15.80 -16.01
CA LEU A 66 5.21 16.44 -14.83
C LEU A 66 5.22 15.52 -13.62
N CYS A 67 4.16 14.71 -13.43
CA CYS A 67 4.11 13.70 -12.39
C CYS A 67 5.20 12.63 -12.57
N ALA A 68 5.40 12.14 -13.79
CA ALA A 68 6.48 11.21 -14.10
C ALA A 68 7.87 11.81 -13.85
N GLN A 69 8.08 13.10 -14.16
CA GLN A 69 9.31 13.81 -13.83
C GLN A 69 9.53 13.93 -12.31
N GLY A 70 8.46 14.17 -11.53
CA GLY A 70 8.51 14.15 -10.08
C GLY A 70 9.01 12.82 -9.54
N VAL A 71 8.46 11.72 -10.04
CA VAL A 71 8.90 10.36 -9.67
C VAL A 71 10.37 10.14 -10.07
N LEU A 72 10.80 10.57 -11.27
CA LEU A 72 12.19 10.46 -11.72
C LEU A 72 13.18 11.19 -10.80
N ARG A 73 12.79 12.36 -10.26
CA ARG A 73 13.63 13.12 -9.32
C ARG A 73 13.90 12.36 -8.02
N LEU A 74 12.99 11.49 -7.60
CA LEU A 74 13.20 10.61 -6.45
C LEU A 74 14.21 9.49 -6.73
N LYS A 75 14.59 9.28 -8.00
CA LYS A 75 15.58 8.29 -8.45
C LYS A 75 15.31 6.88 -7.90
N PRO A 76 14.09 6.33 -8.06
CA PRO A 76 13.78 5.00 -7.55
C PRO A 76 14.56 3.91 -8.31
N ALA A 77 14.92 2.85 -7.62
CA ALA A 77 15.35 1.60 -8.25
C ALA A 77 14.16 0.91 -8.93
N ALA A 78 12.99 0.96 -8.30
CA ALA A 78 11.70 0.58 -8.84
C ALA A 78 10.58 1.16 -7.97
N VAL A 79 9.36 1.24 -8.50
CA VAL A 79 8.17 1.64 -7.77
C VAL A 79 7.15 0.51 -7.72
N SER A 80 6.52 0.30 -6.55
CA SER A 80 5.38 -0.61 -6.40
C SER A 80 4.10 0.12 -6.82
N LEU A 81 3.32 -0.51 -7.68
CA LEU A 81 2.03 0.05 -8.11
C LEU A 81 0.88 -0.62 -7.35
N PHE A 82 -0.08 0.19 -6.94
CA PHE A 82 -1.33 -0.26 -6.31
C PHE A 82 -2.49 0.63 -6.72
N CYS A 83 -3.72 0.13 -6.58
CA CYS A 83 -4.94 0.92 -6.77
C CYS A 83 -5.58 1.21 -5.40
N ARG A 84 -5.79 2.49 -5.08
CA ARG A 84 -6.42 2.91 -3.82
C ARG A 84 -7.93 2.70 -3.82
N ASN A 85 -8.57 2.91 -4.97
CA ASN A 85 -10.01 2.84 -5.13
C ASN A 85 -10.38 1.78 -6.18
N ALA A 86 -11.22 0.83 -5.81
CA ALA A 86 -11.71 -0.24 -6.66
C ALA A 86 -12.86 0.21 -7.61
N GLN A 87 -12.85 1.45 -8.12
CA GLN A 87 -13.87 1.91 -9.06
C GLN A 87 -13.48 1.53 -10.50
N ASN A 88 -14.46 1.12 -11.31
CA ASN A 88 -14.29 0.60 -12.68
C ASN A 88 -13.54 1.52 -13.67
N THR A 89 -13.21 2.75 -13.30
CA THR A 89 -12.42 3.70 -14.10
C THR A 89 -10.90 3.54 -13.91
N ASP A 90 -10.47 2.73 -12.95
CA ASP A 90 -9.05 2.64 -12.57
C ASP A 90 -8.22 1.85 -13.58
N GLY A 91 -8.82 0.95 -14.36
CA GLY A 91 -8.13 0.22 -15.43
C GLY A 91 -7.62 1.13 -16.55
N GLU A 92 -8.41 2.13 -16.99
CA GLU A 92 -7.97 3.11 -18.00
C GLU A 92 -6.89 4.04 -17.43
N ARG A 93 -7.05 4.47 -16.18
CA ARG A 93 -6.07 5.30 -15.47
C ARG A 93 -4.75 4.57 -15.27
N LEU A 94 -4.81 3.30 -14.89
CA LEU A 94 -3.64 2.45 -14.76
C LEU A 94 -2.91 2.31 -16.10
N GLY A 95 -3.62 2.07 -17.21
CA GLY A 95 -3.02 2.00 -18.54
C GLY A 95 -2.21 3.27 -18.89
N GLY A 96 -2.75 4.45 -18.58
CA GLY A 96 -2.05 5.73 -18.71
C GLY A 96 -0.80 5.82 -17.83
N THR A 97 -0.89 5.38 -16.58
CA THR A 97 0.24 5.33 -15.64
C THR A 97 1.36 4.41 -16.14
N LEU A 98 1.02 3.20 -16.58
CA LEU A 98 2.00 2.24 -17.12
C LEU A 98 2.72 2.81 -18.35
N ALA A 99 1.98 3.45 -19.25
CA ALA A 99 2.57 4.09 -20.45
C ALA A 99 3.53 5.22 -20.07
N LEU A 100 3.18 6.06 -19.09
CA LEU A 100 4.04 7.14 -18.58
C LEU A 100 5.33 6.61 -17.95
N LEU A 101 5.22 5.61 -17.06
CA LEU A 101 6.39 5.00 -16.41
C LEU A 101 7.32 4.32 -17.42
N LYS A 102 6.77 3.59 -18.40
CA LYS A 102 7.53 3.00 -19.52
C LYS A 102 8.25 4.07 -20.34
N THR A 103 7.56 5.15 -20.70
CA THR A 103 8.15 6.26 -21.46
C THR A 103 9.24 6.99 -20.69
N ALA A 104 9.06 7.16 -19.39
CA ALA A 104 10.03 7.78 -18.50
C ALA A 104 11.20 6.85 -18.12
N GLY A 105 11.13 5.57 -18.46
CA GLY A 105 12.14 4.58 -18.10
C GLY A 105 12.19 4.28 -16.59
N ILE A 106 11.07 4.44 -15.89
CA ILE A 106 10.95 4.15 -14.45
C ILE A 106 10.52 2.69 -14.29
N PRO A 107 11.35 1.84 -13.67
CA PRO A 107 10.97 0.47 -13.37
C PRO A 107 9.81 0.40 -12.37
N TYR A 108 8.89 -0.52 -12.60
CA TYR A 108 7.73 -0.76 -11.72
C TYR A 108 7.42 -2.25 -11.58
N PHE A 109 6.62 -2.60 -10.61
CA PHE A 109 6.17 -3.96 -10.32
C PHE A 109 4.81 -3.92 -9.59
N GLY A 110 4.09 -5.05 -9.61
CA GLY A 110 2.82 -5.22 -8.90
C GLY A 110 1.59 -4.75 -9.67
N ALA A 111 1.76 -4.29 -10.91
CA ALA A 111 0.68 -4.01 -11.85
C ALA A 111 1.16 -4.19 -13.29
N GLY A 112 0.24 -4.43 -14.21
CA GLY A 112 0.56 -4.65 -15.62
C GLY A 112 -0.60 -4.37 -16.56
N ALA A 113 -0.34 -4.44 -17.86
CA ALA A 113 -1.35 -4.34 -18.92
C ALA A 113 -2.26 -5.58 -18.98
N ASP A 114 -1.80 -6.67 -18.41
CA ASP A 114 -2.48 -7.95 -18.23
C ASP A 114 -1.94 -8.65 -16.98
N LEU A 115 -2.47 -9.83 -16.66
CA LEU A 115 -2.06 -10.62 -15.52
C LEU A 115 -0.59 -11.05 -15.62
N ASP A 116 -0.15 -11.50 -16.80
CA ASP A 116 1.23 -11.93 -17.03
C ASP A 116 2.25 -10.81 -16.75
N GLU A 117 1.93 -9.57 -17.09
CA GLU A 117 2.78 -8.43 -16.77
C GLU A 117 2.69 -8.04 -15.30
N ALA A 118 1.51 -8.07 -14.69
CA ALA A 118 1.28 -7.71 -13.30
C ALA A 118 2.00 -8.62 -12.31
N GLU A 119 2.10 -9.92 -12.61
CA GLU A 119 2.76 -10.94 -11.81
C GLU A 119 4.30 -10.91 -11.91
N LYS A 120 4.87 -10.13 -12.82
CA LYS A 120 6.32 -10.11 -13.00
C LYS A 120 7.02 -9.45 -11.81
N PRO A 121 8.00 -10.14 -11.20
CA PRO A 121 8.91 -9.50 -10.26
C PRO A 121 9.83 -8.54 -11.01
N TYR A 122 10.34 -7.55 -10.31
CA TYR A 122 11.45 -6.75 -10.81
C TYR A 122 12.74 -7.10 -10.07
N TYR A 123 13.84 -7.23 -10.79
CA TYR A 123 15.16 -7.53 -10.22
C TYR A 123 16.13 -6.41 -10.57
N PHE A 124 16.91 -5.98 -9.58
CA PHE A 124 18.05 -5.10 -9.80
C PHE A 124 19.29 -5.62 -9.09
N ALA A 125 20.45 -5.28 -9.64
CA ALA A 125 21.73 -5.65 -9.06
C ALA A 125 22.45 -4.41 -8.51
N LYS A 126 22.95 -4.52 -7.29
CA LYS A 126 23.74 -3.47 -6.64
C LYS A 126 24.73 -4.10 -5.67
N ASN A 127 25.99 -3.64 -5.70
CA ASN A 127 27.07 -4.14 -4.82
C ASN A 127 27.19 -5.67 -4.83
N ASN A 128 27.11 -6.30 -6.01
CA ASN A 128 27.13 -7.75 -6.23
C ASN A 128 25.95 -8.52 -5.58
N LEU A 129 24.91 -7.82 -5.15
CA LEU A 129 23.66 -8.42 -4.66
C LEU A 129 22.58 -8.28 -5.71
N ARG A 130 21.86 -9.36 -5.98
CA ARG A 130 20.64 -9.36 -6.78
C ARG A 130 19.43 -9.28 -5.87
N ILE A 131 18.72 -8.17 -5.94
CA ILE A 131 17.54 -7.90 -5.15
C ILE A 131 16.32 -8.12 -6.02
N GLY A 132 15.39 -8.98 -5.55
CA GLY A 132 14.07 -9.15 -6.12
C GLY A 132 13.06 -8.30 -5.37
N VAL A 133 12.15 -7.66 -6.11
CA VAL A 133 10.98 -6.98 -5.55
C VAL A 133 9.73 -7.53 -6.21
N TYR A 134 8.71 -7.78 -5.40
CA TYR A 134 7.45 -8.37 -5.84
C TYR A 134 6.29 -7.73 -5.07
N ALA A 135 5.18 -7.48 -5.72
CA ALA A 135 4.00 -6.94 -5.05
C ALA A 135 2.77 -7.78 -5.34
N LEU A 136 1.93 -7.88 -4.32
CA LEU A 136 0.63 -8.53 -4.32
C LEU A 136 -0.41 -7.54 -3.83
N SER A 137 -1.59 -7.58 -4.39
CA SER A 137 -2.72 -6.78 -3.94
C SER A 137 -3.89 -7.67 -3.58
N GLU A 138 -4.66 -7.30 -2.57
CA GLU A 138 -5.97 -7.91 -2.34
C GLU A 138 -6.81 -7.82 -3.62
N HIS A 139 -7.74 -8.76 -3.77
CA HIS A 139 -8.71 -8.69 -4.85
C HIS A 139 -9.55 -7.42 -4.69
N SER A 140 -9.57 -6.66 -5.76
CA SER A 140 -10.34 -5.42 -5.85
C SER A 140 -10.82 -5.28 -7.30
N GLY A 141 -11.72 -4.36 -7.58
CA GLY A 141 -12.17 -4.08 -8.94
C GLY A 141 -11.04 -3.64 -9.91
N CYS A 142 -9.79 -3.55 -9.43
CA CYS A 142 -8.60 -3.21 -10.21
C CYS A 142 -7.62 -4.38 -10.38
N ALA A 143 -8.02 -5.62 -10.07
CA ALA A 143 -7.18 -6.79 -10.29
C ALA A 143 -6.96 -7.05 -11.78
N ALA A 144 -5.72 -7.37 -12.15
CA ALA A 144 -5.38 -7.75 -13.52
C ALA A 144 -6.08 -9.05 -13.92
N THR A 145 -6.43 -9.15 -15.20
CA THR A 145 -6.90 -10.39 -15.81
C THR A 145 -6.06 -10.68 -17.05
N GLU A 146 -6.27 -11.84 -17.69
CA GLU A 146 -5.61 -12.16 -18.96
C GLU A 146 -5.83 -11.10 -20.06
N ARG A 147 -6.86 -10.26 -19.93
CA ARG A 147 -7.31 -9.31 -20.98
C ARG A 147 -7.46 -7.88 -20.51
N SER A 148 -7.17 -7.60 -19.25
CA SER A 148 -7.31 -6.26 -18.69
C SER A 148 -6.13 -5.88 -17.81
N ALA A 149 -5.72 -4.62 -17.90
CA ALA A 149 -4.74 -4.02 -17.02
C ALA A 149 -5.26 -4.03 -15.57
N GLY A 150 -4.35 -4.26 -14.64
CA GLY A 150 -4.68 -4.29 -13.22
C GLY A 150 -3.46 -4.51 -12.34
N THR A 151 -3.72 -4.60 -11.03
CA THR A 151 -2.73 -5.00 -10.02
C THR A 151 -2.62 -6.51 -9.94
N ASN A 152 -1.48 -7.01 -9.52
CA ASN A 152 -1.24 -8.43 -9.30
C ASN A 152 -2.10 -8.94 -8.13
N PRO A 153 -3.12 -9.79 -8.39
CA PRO A 153 -4.00 -10.26 -7.34
C PRO A 153 -3.32 -11.28 -6.44
N LEU A 154 -3.69 -11.27 -5.15
CA LEU A 154 -3.27 -12.28 -4.18
C LEU A 154 -3.90 -13.63 -4.52
N ASP A 155 -3.09 -14.65 -4.82
CA ASP A 155 -3.49 -16.04 -4.81
C ASP A 155 -2.93 -16.74 -3.57
N LEU A 156 -3.82 -17.08 -2.63
CA LEU A 156 -3.43 -17.75 -1.37
C LEU A 156 -2.92 -19.18 -1.59
N VAL A 157 -3.35 -19.84 -2.67
CA VAL A 157 -2.94 -21.21 -2.98
C VAL A 157 -1.52 -21.21 -3.51
N GLU A 158 -1.22 -20.30 -4.42
CA GLU A 158 0.08 -20.24 -5.11
C GLU A 158 1.13 -19.39 -4.37
N LEU A 159 0.71 -18.55 -3.41
CA LEU A 159 1.59 -17.60 -2.71
C LEU A 159 2.91 -18.23 -2.25
N GLY A 160 2.82 -19.41 -1.57
CA GLY A 160 4.01 -20.03 -1.00
C GLY A 160 5.01 -20.50 -2.05
N ASP A 161 4.53 -21.12 -3.11
CA ASP A 161 5.36 -21.65 -4.20
C ASP A 161 5.94 -20.51 -5.02
N ARG A 162 5.15 -19.49 -5.29
CA ARG A 162 5.59 -18.29 -5.99
C ARG A 162 6.72 -17.57 -5.25
N ILE A 163 6.59 -17.35 -3.95
CA ILE A 163 7.65 -16.71 -3.15
C ILE A 163 8.94 -17.54 -3.15
N ARG A 164 8.86 -18.88 -3.03
CA ARG A 164 10.04 -19.76 -3.11
C ARG A 164 10.74 -19.70 -4.45
N GLU A 165 9.98 -19.72 -5.54
CA GLU A 165 10.48 -19.56 -6.91
C GLU A 165 11.26 -18.25 -7.07
N LEU A 166 10.63 -17.13 -6.67
CA LEU A 166 11.23 -15.80 -6.76
C LEU A 166 12.50 -15.68 -5.90
N ARG A 167 12.47 -16.25 -4.69
CA ARG A 167 13.63 -16.27 -3.80
C ARG A 167 14.78 -17.07 -4.37
N GLY A 168 14.51 -18.12 -5.12
CA GLY A 168 15.54 -18.90 -5.86
C GLY A 168 16.26 -18.10 -6.94
N SER A 169 15.70 -16.98 -7.37
CA SER A 169 16.22 -16.12 -8.44
C SER A 169 16.97 -14.88 -7.95
N CYS A 170 17.10 -14.65 -6.63
CA CYS A 170 17.74 -13.47 -6.07
C CYS A 170 18.41 -13.77 -4.72
N ASP A 171 19.31 -12.86 -4.28
CA ASP A 171 19.97 -12.96 -2.98
C ASP A 171 19.04 -12.50 -1.85
N ARG A 172 18.16 -11.52 -2.13
CA ARG A 172 17.16 -11.00 -1.20
C ARG A 172 15.88 -10.69 -1.94
N LEU A 173 14.74 -11.06 -1.32
CA LEU A 173 13.41 -10.80 -1.86
C LEU A 173 12.66 -9.86 -0.92
N ILE A 174 12.20 -8.73 -1.45
CA ILE A 174 11.33 -7.77 -0.77
C ILE A 174 9.93 -7.93 -1.35
N VAL A 175 8.96 -8.20 -0.48
CA VAL A 175 7.56 -8.39 -0.88
C VAL A 175 6.72 -7.22 -0.37
N PHE A 176 5.94 -6.63 -1.26
CA PHE A 176 4.93 -5.62 -0.94
C PHE A 176 3.55 -6.30 -0.98
N TYR A 177 2.81 -6.16 0.09
CA TYR A 177 1.42 -6.62 0.18
C TYR A 177 0.49 -5.41 0.32
N ASN A 178 -0.25 -5.13 -0.74
CA ASN A 178 -1.20 -4.03 -0.77
C ASN A 178 -2.57 -4.54 -0.33
N GLY A 179 -2.82 -4.50 0.96
CA GLY A 179 -4.07 -4.98 1.56
C GLY A 179 -4.16 -4.60 3.03
N GLY A 180 -5.35 -4.72 3.58
CA GLY A 180 -5.65 -4.35 4.94
C GLY A 180 -6.60 -3.15 5.05
N SER A 181 -7.06 -2.85 6.26
CA SER A 181 -8.04 -1.78 6.52
C SER A 181 -7.35 -0.43 6.70
N GLU A 182 -7.72 0.56 5.89
CA GLU A 182 -7.10 1.91 5.88
C GLU A 182 -7.17 2.65 7.22
N ALA A 183 -8.20 2.41 8.02
CA ALA A 183 -8.42 3.10 9.30
C ALA A 183 -8.03 2.28 10.53
N TYR A 184 -7.23 1.22 10.36
CA TYR A 184 -6.89 0.29 11.43
C TYR A 184 -5.37 0.14 11.57
N PRO A 185 -4.77 0.50 12.74
CA PRO A 185 -3.31 0.58 12.89
C PRO A 185 -2.62 -0.75 13.22
N TYR A 186 -3.33 -1.86 13.14
CA TYR A 186 -2.80 -3.21 13.35
C TYR A 186 -3.08 -4.06 12.09
N PRO A 187 -2.33 -5.14 11.86
CA PRO A 187 -2.74 -6.09 10.84
C PRO A 187 -4.09 -6.72 11.20
N SER A 188 -4.90 -7.03 10.19
CA SER A 188 -5.97 -8.01 10.38
C SER A 188 -5.39 -9.41 10.57
N PRO A 189 -6.11 -10.37 11.16
CA PRO A 189 -5.65 -11.75 11.29
C PRO A 189 -5.20 -12.35 9.95
N ASP A 190 -5.94 -12.10 8.87
CA ASP A 190 -5.61 -12.67 7.56
C ASP A 190 -4.43 -11.95 6.90
N ALA A 191 -4.33 -10.63 6.98
CA ALA A 191 -3.15 -9.89 6.53
C ALA A 191 -1.88 -10.35 7.25
N GLN A 192 -1.96 -10.62 8.58
CA GLN A 192 -0.84 -11.16 9.33
C GLN A 192 -0.43 -12.54 8.82
N LYS A 193 -1.38 -13.43 8.53
CA LYS A 193 -1.11 -14.78 7.98
C LYS A 193 -0.45 -14.71 6.61
N VAL A 194 -0.94 -13.85 5.72
CA VAL A 194 -0.37 -13.64 4.38
C VAL A 194 1.08 -13.19 4.47
N CYS A 195 1.35 -12.15 5.26
CA CYS A 195 2.71 -11.61 5.42
C CYS A 195 3.67 -12.61 6.07
N ARG A 196 3.22 -13.33 7.10
CA ARG A 196 4.01 -14.39 7.73
C ARG A 196 4.29 -15.55 6.78
N LYS A 197 3.30 -15.92 5.95
CA LYS A 197 3.49 -16.96 4.92
C LYS A 197 4.55 -16.53 3.89
N ALA A 198 4.55 -15.29 3.45
CA ALA A 198 5.58 -14.77 2.55
C ALA A 198 6.99 -14.84 3.21
N ALA A 199 7.09 -14.46 4.48
CA ALA A 199 8.34 -14.57 5.27
C ALA A 199 8.83 -16.01 5.36
N GLU A 200 7.97 -16.95 5.76
CA GLU A 200 8.27 -18.39 5.88
C GLU A 200 8.71 -19.03 4.55
N CYS A 201 8.23 -18.47 3.43
CA CYS A 201 8.59 -18.95 2.10
C CYS A 201 9.85 -18.27 1.52
N GLY A 202 10.50 -17.37 2.26
CA GLY A 202 11.84 -16.87 1.95
C GLY A 202 11.91 -15.37 1.61
N ALA A 203 10.84 -14.61 1.78
CA ALA A 203 10.95 -13.15 1.74
C ALA A 203 11.88 -12.67 2.87
N SER A 204 12.78 -11.72 2.58
CA SER A 204 13.69 -11.12 3.58
C SER A 204 13.05 -9.92 4.28
N LEU A 205 12.22 -9.19 3.56
CA LEU A 205 11.45 -8.05 4.05
C LEU A 205 10.04 -8.11 3.45
N VAL A 206 9.02 -7.98 4.30
CA VAL A 206 7.62 -7.92 3.87
C VAL A 206 7.03 -6.60 4.34
N LEU A 207 6.46 -5.85 3.41
CA LEU A 207 5.89 -4.53 3.65
C LEU A 207 4.41 -4.58 3.31
N SER A 208 3.55 -4.51 4.33
CA SER A 208 2.11 -4.44 4.13
C SER A 208 1.67 -2.97 4.14
N ARG A 209 0.93 -2.59 3.13
CA ARG A 209 0.31 -1.28 3.06
C ARG A 209 -1.05 -1.33 3.77
N GLN A 210 -1.25 -0.44 4.74
CA GLN A 210 -2.51 -0.32 5.50
C GLN A 210 -2.98 1.15 5.54
N GLY A 211 -3.19 1.75 4.37
CA GLY A 211 -3.54 3.17 4.27
C GLY A 211 -2.42 4.10 4.76
N ASP A 212 -2.81 5.26 5.27
CA ASP A 212 -1.89 6.35 5.66
C ASP A 212 -1.49 6.28 7.16
N LEU A 213 -1.79 5.17 7.85
CA LEU A 213 -1.45 5.00 9.26
C LEU A 213 -0.14 4.27 9.45
N ILE A 214 0.67 4.75 10.41
CA ILE A 214 1.79 3.99 10.92
C ILE A 214 1.24 2.82 11.73
N GLY A 215 1.52 1.61 11.30
CA GLY A 215 1.06 0.39 11.94
C GLY A 215 2.01 -0.17 12.98
N SER A 216 2.56 -1.34 12.72
CA SER A 216 3.42 -2.11 13.61
C SER A 216 4.42 -2.96 12.81
N TYR A 217 5.40 -3.58 13.48
CA TYR A 217 6.29 -4.53 12.84
C TYR A 217 6.55 -5.74 13.74
N GLU A 218 7.01 -6.82 13.12
CA GLU A 218 7.53 -8.00 13.82
C GLU A 218 8.70 -8.62 13.06
N LYS A 219 9.52 -9.37 13.77
CA LYS A 219 10.44 -10.33 13.17
C LYS A 219 9.77 -11.68 13.17
N TRP A 220 9.70 -12.30 12.00
CA TRP A 220 9.08 -13.60 11.82
C TRP A 220 9.98 -14.47 10.93
N ASP A 221 10.35 -15.65 11.42
CA ASP A 221 11.39 -16.46 10.81
C ASP A 221 12.67 -15.62 10.60
N ASN A 222 13.21 -15.56 9.39
CA ASN A 222 14.38 -14.75 9.05
C ASN A 222 14.03 -13.38 8.44
N ALA A 223 12.77 -12.98 8.46
CA ALA A 223 12.29 -11.75 7.86
C ALA A 223 11.89 -10.68 8.87
N THR A 224 11.88 -9.44 8.42
CA THR A 224 11.16 -8.36 9.09
C THR A 224 9.86 -8.10 8.31
N ILE A 225 8.74 -8.07 9.02
CA ILE A 225 7.42 -7.73 8.47
C ILE A 225 7.00 -6.39 9.04
N VAL A 226 6.60 -5.45 8.19
CA VAL A 226 6.12 -4.13 8.59
C VAL A 226 4.69 -3.96 8.11
N TYR A 227 3.78 -3.70 9.05
CA TYR A 227 2.36 -3.52 8.81
C TYR A 227 2.02 -2.02 8.87
N GLY A 228 2.05 -1.34 7.73
CA GLY A 228 1.76 0.09 7.62
C GLY A 228 2.94 0.99 7.91
N LEU A 229 3.37 1.72 6.90
CA LEU A 229 4.47 2.67 6.95
C LEU A 229 3.99 4.12 7.21
N GLY A 230 2.67 4.37 7.20
CA GLY A 230 2.13 5.71 7.21
C GLY A 230 2.31 6.40 5.85
N ALA A 231 2.39 7.73 5.86
CA ALA A 231 2.60 8.51 4.64
C ALA A 231 4.10 8.79 4.41
N PHE A 232 4.52 8.79 3.14
CA PHE A 232 5.89 9.14 2.75
C PHE A 232 5.98 10.54 2.16
N LEU A 233 5.33 10.77 1.02
CA LEU A 233 5.24 12.09 0.43
C LEU A 233 3.75 12.45 0.36
N GLY A 234 3.34 13.32 1.27
CA GLY A 234 1.94 13.56 1.56
C GLY A 234 1.17 14.29 0.47
N ALA A 235 -0.14 14.11 0.50
CA ALA A 235 -1.09 14.94 -0.19
C ALA A 235 -1.14 16.35 0.44
N GLU A 236 -1.56 17.31 -0.36
CA GLU A 236 -1.66 18.72 0.04
C GLU A 236 -2.41 18.93 1.37
N ASN A 237 -1.80 19.71 2.26
CA ASN A 237 -2.41 20.33 3.45
C ASN A 237 -2.79 19.43 4.64
N ALA A 238 -2.27 18.22 4.77
CA ALA A 238 -2.49 17.43 5.97
C ALA A 238 -1.16 17.13 6.69
N GLU A 239 -1.16 17.27 8.02
CA GLU A 239 -0.07 16.77 8.85
C GLU A 239 -0.11 15.24 8.82
N HIS A 240 0.89 14.63 8.23
CA HIS A 240 1.03 13.18 8.13
C HIS A 240 2.31 12.73 8.81
N GLU A 241 2.24 11.55 9.39
CA GLU A 241 3.40 10.85 9.94
C GLU A 241 3.67 9.58 9.15
N GLY A 242 4.93 9.22 9.08
CA GLY A 242 5.34 7.98 8.46
C GLY A 242 6.63 7.44 9.06
N VAL A 243 6.99 6.25 8.64
CA VAL A 243 8.31 5.66 8.88
C VAL A 243 8.87 5.16 7.56
N LEU A 244 10.13 5.51 7.29
CA LEU A 244 10.89 4.88 6.23
C LEU A 244 11.55 3.63 6.79
N VAL A 245 11.58 2.57 6.00
CA VAL A 245 12.36 1.39 6.31
C VAL A 245 13.75 1.55 5.71
N GLN A 246 14.77 1.48 6.56
CA GLN A 246 16.15 1.38 6.16
C GLN A 246 16.58 -0.08 6.28
N TYR A 247 16.76 -0.73 5.14
CA TYR A 247 17.19 -2.12 5.05
C TYR A 247 18.65 -2.19 4.61
N GLU A 248 19.49 -2.67 5.50
CA GLU A 248 20.94 -2.77 5.30
C GLU A 248 21.35 -4.23 5.15
N ILE A 249 22.11 -4.51 4.09
CA ILE A 249 22.68 -5.83 3.81
C ILE A 249 24.19 -5.67 3.84
N GLY A 250 24.81 -6.25 4.86
CA GLY A 250 26.26 -6.21 5.06
C GLY A 250 27.02 -7.15 4.13
N ASP A 251 28.35 -6.97 4.07
CA ASP A 251 29.25 -7.71 3.16
C ASP A 251 29.20 -9.24 3.35
N TYR A 252 28.85 -9.71 4.53
CA TYR A 252 28.75 -11.15 4.86
C TYR A 252 27.30 -11.66 4.92
N GLY A 253 26.37 -10.92 4.30
CA GLY A 253 24.97 -11.30 4.27
C GLY A 253 24.21 -11.01 5.57
N THR A 254 24.80 -10.28 6.52
CA THR A 254 24.11 -9.80 7.71
C THR A 254 23.04 -8.79 7.29
N GLU A 255 21.87 -8.88 7.92
CA GLU A 255 20.73 -8.00 7.61
C GLU A 255 20.33 -7.19 8.83
N HIS A 256 20.11 -5.90 8.62
CA HIS A 256 19.61 -5.00 9.64
C HIS A 256 18.47 -4.16 9.08
N VAL A 257 17.39 -4.05 9.85
CA VAL A 257 16.26 -3.17 9.54
C VAL A 257 16.12 -2.16 10.65
N SER A 258 16.11 -0.89 10.28
CA SER A 258 15.84 0.24 11.14
C SER A 258 14.77 1.15 10.54
N PHE A 259 14.24 2.05 11.35
CA PHE A 259 13.10 2.89 11.00
C PHE A 259 13.46 4.36 11.20
N LEU A 260 13.21 5.16 10.17
CA LEU A 260 13.42 6.61 10.21
C LEU A 260 12.03 7.27 10.23
N PRO A 261 11.67 7.93 11.32
CA PRO A 261 10.38 8.62 11.40
C PRO A 261 10.40 9.88 10.54
N VAL A 262 9.30 10.10 9.84
CA VAL A 262 9.08 11.29 9.01
C VAL A 262 7.78 11.96 9.39
N GLU A 263 7.71 13.25 9.16
CA GLU A 263 6.51 14.06 9.32
C GLU A 263 6.36 15.02 8.15
N THR A 264 5.13 15.28 7.74
CA THR A 264 4.81 16.22 6.68
C THR A 264 4.31 17.51 7.28
N GLY A 265 4.93 18.61 6.93
CA GLY A 265 4.61 19.96 7.38
C GLY A 265 4.59 20.96 6.21
N GLU A 266 4.64 22.24 6.54
CA GLU A 266 4.61 23.35 5.56
C GLU A 266 5.76 23.30 4.52
N ASN A 267 6.89 22.71 4.89
CA ASN A 267 8.08 22.60 4.02
C ASN A 267 8.18 21.24 3.30
N GLY A 268 7.10 20.48 3.25
CA GLY A 268 7.09 19.12 2.71
C GLY A 268 7.38 18.06 3.79
N THR A 269 7.77 16.87 3.38
CA THR A 269 8.09 15.76 4.28
C THR A 269 9.55 15.85 4.72
N GLU A 270 9.79 15.83 6.03
CA GLU A 270 11.11 15.90 6.64
C GLU A 270 11.35 14.73 7.59
N LEU A 271 12.60 14.51 7.99
CA LEU A 271 12.88 13.61 9.10
C LEU A 271 12.34 14.23 10.39
N ALA A 272 11.49 13.49 11.10
CA ALA A 272 11.10 13.90 12.45
C ALA A 272 12.33 13.87 13.37
N THR A 273 12.45 14.85 14.26
CA THR A 273 13.62 14.99 15.15
C THR A 273 13.20 15.17 16.59
N GLY A 274 14.15 14.98 17.54
CA GLY A 274 13.95 15.21 18.96
C GLY A 274 12.74 14.46 19.51
N LYS A 275 11.94 15.16 20.32
CA LYS A 275 10.78 14.57 21.01
C LYS A 275 9.73 14.00 20.04
N ARG A 276 9.60 14.59 18.85
CA ARG A 276 8.63 14.11 17.86
C ARG A 276 9.03 12.76 17.31
N ALA A 277 10.28 12.59 16.93
CA ALA A 277 10.82 11.30 16.49
C ALA A 277 10.64 10.21 17.55
N GLU A 278 10.93 10.55 18.80
CA GLU A 278 10.75 9.62 19.94
C GLU A 278 9.29 9.19 20.08
N GLN A 279 8.33 10.11 19.98
CA GLN A 279 6.90 9.82 20.08
C GLN A 279 6.43 8.88 18.97
N ILE A 280 6.82 9.14 17.71
CA ILE A 280 6.45 8.30 16.55
C ILE A 280 7.01 6.89 16.75
N LEU A 281 8.31 6.77 17.04
CA LEU A 281 8.97 5.48 17.21
C LEU A 281 8.46 4.72 18.44
N GLU A 282 8.19 5.39 19.56
CA GLU A 282 7.64 4.75 20.76
C GLU A 282 6.22 4.21 20.51
N ALA A 283 5.39 4.96 19.81
CA ALA A 283 4.06 4.53 19.43
C ALA A 283 4.11 3.31 18.49
N PHE A 284 5.01 3.33 17.49
CA PHE A 284 5.25 2.24 16.57
C PHE A 284 5.76 0.98 17.30
N GLU A 285 6.76 1.13 18.16
CA GLU A 285 7.33 0.03 18.95
C GLU A 285 6.30 -0.54 19.94
N THR A 286 5.46 0.31 20.54
CA THR A 286 4.40 -0.15 21.44
C THR A 286 3.37 -1.00 20.71
N ARG A 287 2.95 -0.59 19.51
CA ARG A 287 2.06 -1.42 18.67
C ARG A 287 2.74 -2.72 18.28
N SER A 288 4.01 -2.68 17.92
CA SER A 288 4.82 -3.84 17.51
C SER A 288 4.98 -4.86 18.65
N ARG A 289 5.14 -4.42 19.88
CA ARG A 289 5.14 -5.32 21.04
C ARG A 289 3.79 -5.98 21.28
N ARG A 290 2.69 -5.26 21.05
CA ARG A 290 1.33 -5.78 21.26
C ARG A 290 0.96 -6.88 20.28
N ILE A 291 1.30 -6.77 19.00
CA ILE A 291 0.95 -7.79 18.00
C ILE A 291 1.67 -9.12 18.21
N ARG A 292 2.74 -9.14 19.02
CA ARG A 292 3.46 -10.37 19.42
C ARG A 292 2.78 -11.12 20.55
N VAL A 293 1.80 -10.51 21.22
CA VAL A 293 1.03 -11.16 22.27
C VAL A 293 -0.01 -12.07 21.61
N GLN A 294 0.02 -13.34 22.00
CA GLN A 294 -0.91 -14.34 21.44
C GLN A 294 -2.37 -13.92 21.64
N GLY A 295 -3.16 -13.98 20.57
CA GLY A 295 -4.58 -13.66 20.57
C GLY A 295 -4.88 -12.15 20.58
N PHE A 296 -3.85 -11.27 20.62
CA PHE A 296 -4.07 -9.82 20.62
C PHE A 296 -4.65 -9.33 19.30
N VAL A 297 -4.09 -9.79 18.18
CA VAL A 297 -4.52 -9.35 16.83
C VAL A 297 -5.97 -9.71 16.60
N GLU A 298 -6.37 -10.96 16.91
CA GLU A 298 -7.73 -11.45 16.76
C GLU A 298 -8.71 -10.69 17.67
N ALA A 299 -8.36 -10.52 18.96
CA ALA A 299 -9.21 -9.82 19.91
C ALA A 299 -9.39 -8.34 19.54
N ARG A 300 -8.31 -7.70 19.08
CA ARG A 300 -8.34 -6.29 18.70
C ARG A 300 -9.11 -6.06 17.41
N PHE A 301 -8.94 -6.96 16.41
CA PHE A 301 -9.69 -6.91 15.16
C PHE A 301 -11.19 -7.14 15.38
N ARG A 302 -11.56 -8.10 16.25
CA ARG A 302 -12.96 -8.31 16.66
C ARG A 302 -13.56 -7.05 17.26
N ALA A 303 -12.86 -6.38 18.16
CA ALA A 303 -13.33 -5.13 18.75
C ALA A 303 -13.50 -4.01 17.71
N TYR A 304 -12.58 -3.93 16.73
CA TYR A 304 -12.68 -2.99 15.62
C TYR A 304 -13.87 -3.30 14.71
N ALA A 305 -14.09 -4.56 14.36
CA ALA A 305 -15.22 -4.99 13.55
C ALA A 305 -16.56 -4.69 14.25
N ALA A 306 -16.66 -4.97 15.55
CA ALA A 306 -17.84 -4.63 16.35
C ALA A 306 -18.12 -3.12 16.37
N ALA A 307 -17.07 -2.29 16.52
CA ALA A 307 -17.22 -0.82 16.48
C ALA A 307 -17.63 -0.27 15.11
N ASN A 308 -17.34 -1.00 14.01
CA ASN A 308 -17.72 -0.62 12.65
C ASN A 308 -19.01 -1.31 12.15
N ARG A 309 -19.71 -2.01 13.02
CA ARG A 309 -20.87 -2.83 12.67
C ARG A 309 -21.97 -2.06 11.91
N GLU A 310 -22.32 -0.88 12.34
CA GLU A 310 -23.34 -0.06 11.65
C GLU A 310 -22.93 0.26 10.21
N ARG A 311 -21.66 0.63 9.99
CA ARG A 311 -21.11 0.87 8.66
C ARG A 311 -21.15 -0.40 7.80
N ILE A 312 -20.82 -1.56 8.39
CA ILE A 312 -20.88 -2.87 7.75
C ILE A 312 -22.31 -3.18 7.31
N LEU A 313 -23.28 -3.07 8.22
CA LEU A 313 -24.69 -3.31 7.92
C LEU A 313 -25.24 -2.32 6.90
N HIS A 314 -24.75 -1.08 6.89
CA HIS A 314 -25.11 -0.08 5.91
C HIS A 314 -24.65 -0.49 4.50
N VAL A 315 -23.42 -0.95 4.34
CA VAL A 315 -22.90 -1.49 3.07
C VAL A 315 -23.74 -2.67 2.60
N LEU A 316 -24.01 -3.64 3.48
CA LEU A 316 -24.83 -4.83 3.16
C LEU A 316 -26.30 -4.50 2.86
N SER A 317 -26.83 -3.44 3.45
CA SER A 317 -28.23 -3.06 3.25
C SER A 317 -28.46 -2.17 2.03
N GLY A 318 -27.42 -1.68 1.37
CA GLY A 318 -27.49 -0.61 0.39
C GLY A 318 -27.86 0.73 1.06
N ASN A 319 -27.66 1.84 0.36
CA ASN A 319 -27.98 3.19 0.85
C ASN A 319 -29.49 3.44 1.12
N GLY A 320 -30.30 2.40 1.08
CA GLY A 320 -31.74 2.44 0.99
C GLY A 320 -32.55 2.03 2.22
N SER A 321 -32.01 2.07 3.46
CA SER A 321 -32.85 1.67 4.63
C SER A 321 -34.14 2.51 4.78
N GLY A 322 -34.08 3.81 4.48
CA GLY A 322 -35.25 4.64 4.38
C GLY A 322 -36.11 4.35 3.14
N ARG A 323 -35.50 4.00 2.03
CA ARG A 323 -36.15 3.64 0.76
C ARG A 323 -36.84 2.29 0.85
N ARG A 324 -36.27 1.29 1.55
CA ARG A 324 -36.92 -0.01 1.77
C ARG A 324 -38.24 0.08 2.52
N ALA A 325 -38.32 0.95 3.52
CA ALA A 325 -39.58 1.19 4.23
C ALA A 325 -40.62 1.80 3.29
N VAL A 326 -40.24 2.71 2.39
CA VAL A 326 -41.10 3.34 1.40
C VAL A 326 -41.48 2.35 0.29
N ASP A 327 -40.50 1.55 -0.21
CA ASP A 327 -40.73 0.59 -1.28
C ASP A 327 -41.58 -0.60 -0.82
N ALA A 328 -41.43 -1.05 0.45
CA ALA A 328 -42.32 -2.02 1.07
C ALA A 328 -43.74 -1.50 1.22
N LEU A 329 -43.91 -0.21 1.50
CA LEU A 329 -45.23 0.44 1.61
C LEU A 329 -45.84 0.75 0.24
N THR A 330 -45.03 0.95 -0.80
CA THR A 330 -45.49 1.32 -2.15
C THR A 330 -45.55 0.14 -3.13
N GLY A 331 -45.18 -1.07 -2.70
CA GLY A 331 -45.21 -2.26 -3.53
C GLY A 331 -44.18 -2.28 -4.69
N LYS A 332 -43.18 -1.42 -4.65
CA LYS A 332 -42.08 -1.35 -5.62
C LYS A 332 -40.87 -2.21 -5.18
N SER A 333 -41.10 -3.51 -5.02
CA SER A 333 -40.05 -4.43 -4.49
C SER A 333 -38.93 -4.78 -5.46
N ASP A 334 -38.99 -4.39 -6.75
CA ASP A 334 -38.07 -4.85 -7.78
C ASP A 334 -36.80 -4.00 -7.98
N GLN A 335 -36.59 -2.92 -7.21
CA GLN A 335 -35.39 -2.08 -7.30
C GLN A 335 -34.79 -1.81 -5.91
N THR A 336 -34.40 -2.87 -5.22
CA THR A 336 -33.88 -2.78 -3.85
C THR A 336 -32.44 -2.24 -3.80
N TYR A 337 -31.66 -2.37 -4.87
CA TYR A 337 -30.27 -1.92 -4.96
C TYR A 337 -30.06 -1.11 -6.23
N SER A 338 -29.42 0.04 -6.10
CA SER A 338 -28.90 0.78 -7.26
C SER A 338 -27.70 0.06 -7.86
N ARG A 339 -27.27 0.47 -9.03
CA ARG A 339 -26.05 -0.07 -9.65
C ARG A 339 -24.82 0.21 -8.80
N GLU A 340 -24.78 1.39 -8.16
CA GLU A 340 -23.72 1.78 -7.22
C GLU A 340 -23.73 0.90 -5.96
N ASP A 341 -24.91 0.55 -5.42
CA ASP A 341 -25.03 -0.35 -4.27
C ASP A 341 -24.51 -1.75 -4.60
N ILE A 342 -24.83 -2.26 -5.79
CA ILE A 342 -24.35 -3.57 -6.25
C ILE A 342 -22.82 -3.55 -6.43
N GLN A 343 -22.27 -2.49 -7.01
CA GLN A 343 -20.82 -2.35 -7.15
C GLN A 343 -20.09 -2.25 -5.81
N ALA A 344 -20.66 -1.50 -4.85
CA ALA A 344 -20.12 -1.42 -3.49
C ALA A 344 -20.15 -2.77 -2.77
N LEU A 345 -21.23 -3.55 -2.93
CA LEU A 345 -21.34 -4.90 -2.38
C LEU A 345 -20.34 -5.86 -3.03
N LEU A 346 -20.21 -5.82 -4.35
CA LEU A 346 -19.21 -6.64 -5.07
C LEU A 346 -17.79 -6.31 -4.60
N GLY A 347 -17.42 -5.02 -4.53
CA GLY A 347 -16.12 -4.60 -4.04
C GLY A 347 -15.87 -5.05 -2.59
N ALA A 348 -16.89 -5.04 -1.73
CA ALA A 348 -16.78 -5.53 -0.37
C ALA A 348 -16.65 -7.07 -0.29
N LEU A 349 -17.23 -7.81 -1.24
CA LEU A 349 -17.12 -9.27 -1.29
C LEU A 349 -15.82 -9.74 -1.96
N GLU A 350 -15.30 -8.99 -2.90
CA GLU A 350 -14.06 -9.29 -3.62
C GLU A 350 -12.82 -8.98 -2.77
N SER A 351 -12.82 -7.88 -2.02
CA SER A 351 -11.70 -7.51 -1.15
C SER A 351 -11.57 -8.44 0.06
N GLU A 352 -10.39 -9.02 0.26
CA GLU A 352 -10.09 -9.91 1.39
C GLU A 352 -10.30 -9.20 2.73
N SER A 353 -9.77 -7.99 2.90
CA SER A 353 -9.89 -7.23 4.15
C SER A 353 -11.32 -6.76 4.42
N ALA A 354 -12.06 -6.34 3.39
CA ALA A 354 -13.45 -5.97 3.55
C ALA A 354 -14.29 -7.19 3.92
N ARG A 355 -14.08 -8.33 3.28
CA ARG A 355 -14.75 -9.60 3.56
C ARG A 355 -14.47 -10.09 4.97
N GLU A 356 -13.20 -10.03 5.42
CA GLU A 356 -12.80 -10.39 6.78
C GLU A 356 -13.48 -9.50 7.82
N LEU A 357 -13.49 -8.17 7.57
CA LEU A 357 -14.16 -7.21 8.44
C LEU A 357 -15.68 -7.43 8.52
N LEU A 358 -16.35 -7.67 7.38
CA LEU A 358 -17.77 -7.99 7.30
C LEU A 358 -18.08 -9.26 8.09
N ALA A 359 -17.33 -10.35 7.88
CA ALA A 359 -17.53 -11.62 8.52
C ALA A 359 -17.38 -11.50 10.05
N GLU A 360 -16.33 -10.83 10.53
CA GLU A 360 -16.09 -10.67 11.96
C GLU A 360 -17.12 -9.75 12.62
N GLY A 361 -17.55 -8.68 11.94
CA GLY A 361 -18.60 -7.78 12.44
C GLY A 361 -19.97 -8.48 12.61
N LEU A 362 -20.30 -9.41 11.70
CA LEU A 362 -21.54 -10.18 11.76
C LEU A 362 -21.50 -11.31 12.83
N ARG A 363 -20.34 -11.91 13.12
CA ARG A 363 -20.19 -12.94 14.13
C ARG A 363 -20.52 -12.45 15.54
N HIS A 364 -20.34 -11.17 15.82
CA HIS A 364 -20.64 -10.61 17.14
C HIS A 364 -22.12 -10.71 17.54
N ASP A 365 -23.03 -10.90 16.59
CA ASP A 365 -24.48 -11.04 16.85
C ASP A 365 -24.94 -12.50 16.93
N ALA A 366 -24.07 -13.46 16.57
CA ALA A 366 -24.41 -14.88 16.56
C ALA A 366 -24.15 -15.56 17.92
N VAL A 367 -23.67 -14.82 18.92
CA VAL A 367 -23.42 -15.24 20.29
C VAL A 367 -24.29 -14.42 21.26
#